data_dd786a168444ad85dbd1f2aada9adfde
#
_entry.id   dd786a168444ad85dbd1f2aada9adfde
#
_cell.length_a   1.000
_cell.length_b   1.000
_cell.length_c   1.000
_cell.angle_alpha   90.00
_cell.angle_beta   90.00
_cell.angle_gamma   90.00
#
_symmetry.space_group_name_H-M   'P 1'
#
loop_
_entity.id
_entity.type
_entity.pdbx_description
1 polymer ?
#
loop_
_entity_poly.entity_id
_entity_poly.type
_entity_poly.pdbx_seq_one_letter_code
_entity_poly.pdbx_strand_id
1 'polypeptide(L)'
;FYTDSLLLQTNFSKLDKGWDSVLISGYKQQNLKAALDSLEPKFYNYRMLKKELATILNNPTLYQVDSIPFVTQKDTLIKLQLIKNSLIKQGFYDSTLTANDSIKLAKALNKLQKKWFIQPDGKIGKYTTQAFSYNREKIIKQICMAMERWRWETKFPDKYAFINIPAFWLTVFEKDTVVMQSAVVCGKPDHQTPILKSKIDHMLIYPYWNVPISIATKEILPAVQHDTSYIRRKNFEVLGAGD
;
A
#
# COMPACT_ATOMS: atom_id res chain seq x y z
N PHE A 1 -0.59 -1.04 -12.21
CA PHE A 1 -1.80 -0.87 -13.04
C PHE A 1 -2.40 -2.25 -13.22
N TYR A 2 -3.31 -2.63 -12.33
CA TYR A 2 -4.11 -3.83 -12.52
C TYR A 2 -5.25 -3.46 -13.46
N THR A 3 -5.33 -4.17 -14.56
CA THR A 3 -6.34 -4.00 -15.60
C THR A 3 -7.74 -4.25 -15.05
N ASP A 4 -8.69 -3.46 -15.49
CA ASP A 4 -10.10 -3.44 -15.09
C ASP A 4 -10.85 -4.77 -15.23
N SER A 5 -10.23 -5.82 -15.78
CA SER A 5 -10.86 -7.12 -16.05
C SER A 5 -11.22 -7.92 -14.77
N LEU A 6 -10.51 -7.73 -13.66
CA LEU A 6 -10.84 -8.38 -12.38
C LEU A 6 -12.02 -7.70 -11.66
N LEU A 7 -12.28 -6.43 -11.97
CA LEU A 7 -13.39 -5.66 -11.40
C LEU A 7 -14.73 -6.03 -12.06
N LEU A 8 -14.72 -6.51 -13.29
CA LEU A 8 -15.93 -6.90 -14.03
C LEU A 8 -16.48 -8.28 -13.63
N GLN A 9 -15.74 -9.06 -12.83
CA GLN A 9 -16.24 -10.35 -12.32
C GLN A 9 -16.99 -10.23 -10.98
N THR A 10 -17.05 -9.05 -10.37
CA THR A 10 -17.93 -8.83 -9.23
C THR A 10 -19.37 -8.70 -9.72
N ASN A 11 -20.21 -9.65 -9.32
CA ASN A 11 -21.63 -9.69 -9.66
C ASN A 11 -22.34 -8.38 -9.30
N PHE A 12 -22.55 -7.51 -10.27
CA PHE A 12 -23.44 -6.34 -10.18
C PHE A 12 -24.89 -6.71 -9.78
N SER A 13 -25.24 -7.99 -9.85
CA SER A 13 -26.56 -8.51 -9.49
C SER A 13 -26.89 -8.50 -7.99
N LYS A 14 -25.94 -8.14 -7.12
CA LYS A 14 -26.14 -8.04 -5.66
C LYS A 14 -26.20 -6.60 -5.14
N LEU A 15 -26.41 -5.61 -5.97
CA LEU A 15 -26.82 -4.29 -5.51
C LEU A 15 -28.18 -4.44 -4.84
N ASP A 16 -28.15 -4.34 -3.51
CA ASP A 16 -29.33 -4.53 -2.67
C ASP A 16 -30.41 -3.53 -3.06
N LYS A 17 -31.61 -4.04 -3.41
CA LYS A 17 -32.76 -3.27 -3.91
C LYS A 17 -33.38 -2.31 -2.88
N GLY A 18 -32.71 -2.12 -1.74
CA GLY A 18 -33.20 -1.30 -0.64
C GLY A 18 -32.77 0.17 -0.64
N TRP A 19 -31.89 0.59 -1.55
CA TRP A 19 -31.38 1.97 -1.57
C TRP A 19 -32.45 3.02 -1.80
N ASP A 20 -33.42 2.71 -2.66
CA ASP A 20 -34.53 3.60 -2.98
C ASP A 20 -35.35 3.92 -1.74
N SER A 21 -35.66 2.93 -0.92
CA SER A 21 -36.44 3.10 0.30
C SER A 21 -35.71 3.94 1.35
N VAL A 22 -34.39 3.77 1.48
CA VAL A 22 -33.55 4.55 2.40
C VAL A 22 -33.49 6.01 1.96
N LEU A 23 -33.28 6.28 0.66
CA LEU A 23 -33.24 7.62 0.13
C LEU A 23 -34.60 8.34 0.23
N ILE A 24 -35.70 7.64 -0.10
CA ILE A 24 -37.06 8.19 0.03
C ILE A 24 -37.39 8.49 1.50
N SER A 25 -37.02 7.60 2.40
CA SER A 25 -37.20 7.83 3.85
C SER A 25 -36.39 9.04 4.33
N GLY A 26 -35.11 9.12 3.94
CA GLY A 26 -34.25 10.25 4.28
C GLY A 26 -34.76 11.58 3.74
N TYR A 27 -35.32 11.59 2.53
CA TYR A 27 -35.95 12.78 1.94
C TYR A 27 -37.18 13.19 2.74
N LYS A 28 -38.11 12.24 3.03
CA LYS A 28 -39.31 12.49 3.84
C LYS A 28 -39.02 13.01 5.24
N GLN A 29 -37.93 12.49 5.85
CA GLN A 29 -37.48 12.93 7.19
C GLN A 29 -36.60 14.17 7.17
N GLN A 30 -36.40 14.81 6.02
CA GLN A 30 -35.50 15.95 5.82
C GLN A 30 -34.06 15.71 6.32
N ASN A 31 -33.64 14.47 6.32
CA ASN A 31 -32.31 14.05 6.76
C ASN A 31 -31.60 13.16 5.73
N LEU A 32 -31.50 13.66 4.51
CA LEU A 32 -30.87 12.95 3.39
C LEU A 32 -29.40 12.62 3.67
N LYS A 33 -28.71 13.48 4.44
CA LYS A 33 -27.32 13.25 4.80
C LYS A 33 -27.17 11.96 5.64
N ALA A 34 -27.97 11.78 6.69
CA ALA A 34 -27.92 10.58 7.51
C ALA A 34 -28.30 9.32 6.72
N ALA A 35 -29.26 9.44 5.78
CA ALA A 35 -29.63 8.37 4.88
C ALA A 35 -28.44 7.94 3.99
N LEU A 36 -27.73 8.90 3.38
CA LEU A 36 -26.53 8.63 2.59
C LEU A 36 -25.40 8.03 3.43
N ASP A 37 -25.15 8.57 4.62
CA ASP A 37 -24.13 8.05 5.55
C ASP A 37 -24.45 6.60 6.00
N SER A 38 -25.73 6.22 6.07
CA SER A 38 -26.15 4.86 6.42
C SER A 38 -25.84 3.83 5.33
N LEU A 39 -25.77 4.25 4.07
CA LEU A 39 -25.45 3.42 2.92
C LEU A 39 -23.94 3.24 2.72
N GLU A 40 -23.11 4.00 3.43
CA GLU A 40 -21.67 3.90 3.30
C GLU A 40 -21.10 2.64 3.96
N PRO A 41 -20.01 2.09 3.39
CA PRO A 41 -19.28 1.00 4.02
C PRO A 41 -18.76 1.39 5.41
N LYS A 42 -18.96 0.51 6.39
CA LYS A 42 -18.49 0.73 7.77
C LYS A 42 -17.07 0.24 8.03
N PHE A 43 -16.33 -0.14 7.00
CA PHE A 43 -14.96 -0.63 7.12
C PHE A 43 -13.99 0.44 7.59
N TYR A 44 -13.06 0.05 8.45
CA TYR A 44 -12.01 0.94 8.96
C TYR A 44 -11.28 1.69 7.83
N ASN A 45 -10.84 0.97 6.80
CA ASN A 45 -10.11 1.57 5.67
C ASN A 45 -10.95 2.61 4.91
N TYR A 46 -12.25 2.36 4.70
CA TYR A 46 -13.14 3.33 4.05
C TYR A 46 -13.27 4.61 4.88
N ARG A 47 -13.46 4.47 6.20
CA ARG A 47 -13.57 5.62 7.11
C ARG A 47 -12.28 6.45 7.14
N MET A 48 -11.11 5.79 7.12
CA MET A 48 -9.81 6.48 7.07
C MET A 48 -9.62 7.23 5.75
N LEU A 49 -9.98 6.63 4.61
CA LEU A 49 -9.96 7.30 3.31
C LEU A 49 -10.91 8.50 3.27
N LYS A 50 -12.13 8.37 3.79
CA LYS A 50 -13.11 9.46 3.88
C LYS A 50 -12.57 10.61 4.74
N LYS A 51 -11.96 10.30 5.88
CA LYS A 51 -11.32 11.29 6.77
C LYS A 51 -10.17 12.02 6.08
N GLU A 52 -9.29 11.29 5.40
CA GLU A 52 -8.16 11.90 4.67
C GLU A 52 -8.67 12.78 3.52
N LEU A 53 -9.69 12.32 2.78
CA LEU A 53 -10.32 13.12 1.73
C LEU A 53 -10.88 14.44 2.27
N ALA A 54 -11.61 14.38 3.39
CA ALA A 54 -12.14 15.58 4.04
C ALA A 54 -11.00 16.52 4.49
N THR A 55 -9.91 15.99 5.04
CA THR A 55 -8.73 16.76 5.42
C THR A 55 -8.11 17.49 4.22
N ILE A 56 -7.99 16.80 3.09
CA ILE A 56 -7.45 17.39 1.86
C ILE A 56 -8.38 18.47 1.32
N LEU A 57 -9.70 18.23 1.30
CA LEU A 57 -10.67 19.18 0.78
C LEU A 57 -10.73 20.48 1.62
N ASN A 58 -10.64 20.36 2.93
CA ASN A 58 -10.64 21.48 3.86
C ASN A 58 -9.31 22.26 3.91
N ASN A 59 -8.22 21.70 3.36
CA ASN A 59 -6.92 22.36 3.32
C ASN A 59 -6.43 22.55 1.88
N PRO A 60 -6.77 23.67 1.23
CA PRO A 60 -6.44 23.90 -0.18
C PRO A 60 -4.95 23.86 -0.51
N THR A 61 -4.09 24.17 0.45
CA THR A 61 -2.63 24.17 0.30
C THR A 61 -1.99 22.80 0.44
N LEU A 62 -2.72 21.82 0.99
CA LEU A 62 -2.21 20.48 1.20
C LEU A 62 -2.02 19.77 -0.15
N TYR A 63 -0.82 19.21 -0.36
CA TYR A 63 -0.43 18.57 -1.63
C TYR A 63 -0.43 19.49 -2.86
N GLN A 64 -0.41 20.81 -2.67
CA GLN A 64 -0.04 21.73 -3.75
C GLN A 64 1.46 21.59 -3.97
N VAL A 65 1.85 20.75 -4.91
CA VAL A 65 3.25 20.53 -5.26
C VAL A 65 3.45 20.97 -6.70
N ASP A 66 4.42 21.85 -6.89
CA ASP A 66 4.92 22.12 -8.23
C ASP A 66 5.53 20.81 -8.77
N SER A 67 5.18 20.45 -9.99
CA SER A 67 5.70 19.23 -10.62
C SER A 67 7.22 19.26 -10.61
N ILE A 68 7.85 18.39 -9.82
CA ILE A 68 9.30 18.26 -9.82
C ILE A 68 9.67 17.31 -10.94
N PRO A 69 10.48 17.73 -11.91
CA PRO A 69 10.95 16.84 -12.97
C PRO A 69 11.78 15.71 -12.37
N PHE A 70 11.89 14.59 -13.09
CA PHE A 70 12.66 13.43 -12.65
C PHE A 70 14.09 13.87 -12.24
N VAL A 71 14.45 13.59 -10.97
CA VAL A 71 15.69 14.02 -10.37
C VAL A 71 16.59 12.79 -10.20
N THR A 72 17.79 12.86 -10.77
CA THR A 72 18.86 11.88 -10.51
C THR A 72 19.86 12.47 -9.52
N GLN A 73 20.71 11.65 -8.89
CA GLN A 73 21.73 12.09 -7.93
C GLN A 73 22.73 13.13 -8.52
N LYS A 74 22.77 13.30 -9.84
CA LYS A 74 23.66 14.25 -10.55
C LYS A 74 23.02 15.62 -10.78
N ASP A 75 21.80 15.84 -10.30
CA ASP A 75 21.05 17.05 -10.63
C ASP A 75 21.42 18.24 -9.75
N THR A 76 21.50 19.39 -10.41
CA THR A 76 21.99 20.69 -9.96
C THR A 76 21.32 21.25 -8.69
N LEU A 77 21.98 22.20 -8.05
CA LEU A 77 21.52 22.98 -6.88
C LEU A 77 20.07 23.49 -7.00
N ILE A 78 19.63 23.85 -8.22
CA ILE A 78 18.26 24.33 -8.50
C ILE A 78 17.23 23.25 -8.18
N LYS A 79 17.47 22.00 -8.57
CA LYS A 79 16.53 20.89 -8.33
C LYS A 79 16.49 20.51 -6.86
N LEU A 80 17.61 20.55 -6.15
CA LEU A 80 17.64 20.37 -4.70
C LEU A 80 16.83 21.44 -3.97
N GLN A 81 16.87 22.67 -4.45
CA GLN A 81 16.07 23.78 -3.90
C GLN A 81 14.57 23.55 -4.13
N LEU A 82 14.15 23.05 -5.31
CA LEU A 82 12.75 22.70 -5.60
C LEU A 82 12.26 21.57 -4.68
N ILE A 83 13.08 20.55 -4.46
CA ILE A 83 12.76 19.45 -3.53
C ILE A 83 12.61 19.99 -2.10
N LYS A 84 13.56 20.81 -1.65
CA LYS A 84 13.52 21.42 -0.31
C LYS A 84 12.24 22.25 -0.13
N ASN A 85 11.90 23.09 -1.10
CA ASN A 85 10.69 23.90 -1.07
C ASN A 85 9.43 23.03 -1.04
N SER A 86 9.39 21.94 -1.81
CA SER A 86 8.29 20.98 -1.79
C SER A 86 8.15 20.28 -0.42
N LEU A 87 9.25 19.88 0.19
CA LEU A 87 9.26 19.27 1.54
C LEU A 87 8.80 20.26 2.62
N ILE A 88 9.14 21.56 2.49
CA ILE A 88 8.66 22.63 3.37
C ILE A 88 7.14 22.77 3.22
N LYS A 89 6.65 22.94 1.97
CA LYS A 89 5.20 23.05 1.67
C LYS A 89 4.38 21.87 2.20
N GLN A 90 4.98 20.68 2.20
CA GLN A 90 4.31 19.46 2.69
C GLN A 90 4.50 19.23 4.20
N GLY A 91 5.22 20.10 4.93
CA GLY A 91 5.43 20.00 6.37
C GLY A 91 6.43 18.91 6.80
N PHE A 92 7.23 18.37 5.88
CA PHE A 92 8.25 17.37 6.19
C PHE A 92 9.58 17.98 6.63
N TYR A 93 9.90 19.17 6.13
CA TYR A 93 11.16 19.84 6.42
C TYR A 93 11.04 20.69 7.68
N ASP A 94 11.89 20.40 8.66
CA ASP A 94 11.96 21.13 9.90
C ASP A 94 13.09 22.17 9.83
N SER A 95 12.71 23.43 9.69
CA SER A 95 13.63 24.57 9.64
C SER A 95 14.22 24.95 11.00
N THR A 96 13.60 24.50 12.10
CA THR A 96 14.01 24.84 13.48
C THR A 96 15.18 24.00 13.98
N LEU A 97 15.47 22.86 13.32
CA LEU A 97 16.61 22.03 13.68
C LEU A 97 17.93 22.78 13.49
N THR A 98 18.83 22.72 14.46
CA THR A 98 20.19 23.32 14.43
C THR A 98 21.18 22.52 13.56
N ALA A 99 20.75 21.39 12.97
CA ALA A 99 21.59 20.53 12.16
C ALA A 99 21.95 21.14 10.79
N ASN A 100 22.99 20.63 10.15
CA ASN A 100 23.37 20.95 8.77
C ASN A 100 22.23 20.68 7.80
N ASP A 101 22.11 21.48 6.73
CA ASP A 101 21.07 21.40 5.71
C ASP A 101 20.96 20.01 5.06
N SER A 102 22.07 19.33 4.82
CA SER A 102 22.07 17.96 4.28
C SER A 102 21.40 16.96 5.22
N ILE A 103 21.62 17.11 6.53
CA ILE A 103 21.00 16.24 7.55
C ILE A 103 19.50 16.54 7.66
N LYS A 104 19.10 17.82 7.60
CA LYS A 104 17.70 18.25 7.59
C LYS A 104 16.98 17.68 6.38
N LEU A 105 17.59 17.77 5.22
CA LEU A 105 17.04 17.23 3.96
C LEU A 105 16.87 15.70 4.03
N ALA A 106 17.89 14.98 4.50
CA ALA A 106 17.80 13.52 4.66
C ALA A 106 16.69 13.11 5.64
N LYS A 107 16.53 13.81 6.77
CA LYS A 107 15.45 13.57 7.73
C LYS A 107 14.07 13.85 7.12
N ALA A 108 13.94 14.93 6.34
CA ALA A 108 12.71 15.29 5.66
C ALA A 108 12.33 14.25 4.58
N LEU A 109 13.32 13.80 3.80
CA LEU A 109 13.14 12.72 2.82
C LEU A 109 12.72 11.42 3.49
N ASN A 110 13.34 11.05 4.62
CA ASN A 110 12.93 9.86 5.38
C ASN A 110 11.47 9.94 5.85
N LYS A 111 11.00 11.12 6.31
CA LYS A 111 9.59 11.32 6.67
C LYS A 111 8.68 11.15 5.46
N LEU A 112 9.02 11.74 4.32
CA LEU A 112 8.29 11.58 3.06
C LEU A 112 8.26 10.11 2.64
N GLN A 113 9.42 9.43 2.61
CA GLN A 113 9.54 8.03 2.21
C GLN A 113 8.69 7.11 3.08
N LYS A 114 8.71 7.31 4.42
CA LYS A 114 7.84 6.57 5.35
C LYS A 114 6.35 6.79 5.03
N LYS A 115 5.93 8.03 4.77
CA LYS A 115 4.54 8.34 4.41
C LYS A 115 4.09 7.62 3.15
N TRP A 116 4.99 7.47 2.18
CA TRP A 116 4.72 6.83 0.89
C TRP A 116 5.11 5.35 0.84
N PHE A 117 5.40 4.73 1.98
CA PHE A 117 5.86 3.33 2.07
C PHE A 117 7.06 3.01 1.17
N ILE A 118 7.95 4.00 1.01
CA ILE A 118 9.24 3.87 0.33
C ILE A 118 10.29 3.57 1.39
N GLN A 119 11.31 2.77 1.05
CA GLN A 119 12.44 2.51 1.94
C GLN A 119 13.06 3.84 2.42
N PRO A 120 13.12 4.12 3.74
CA PRO A 120 13.56 5.40 4.28
C PRO A 120 15.09 5.48 4.33
N ASP A 121 15.73 5.63 3.17
CA ASP A 121 17.18 5.76 3.03
C ASP A 121 17.66 7.22 2.99
N GLY A 122 16.74 8.17 3.00
CA GLY A 122 17.04 9.61 2.93
C GLY A 122 17.64 10.06 1.58
N LYS A 123 17.57 9.22 0.55
CA LYS A 123 18.12 9.50 -0.78
C LYS A 123 17.01 9.77 -1.80
N ILE A 124 17.38 10.53 -2.84
CA ILE A 124 16.46 10.84 -3.93
C ILE A 124 16.64 9.79 -5.03
N GLY A 125 15.82 8.74 -4.97
CA GLY A 125 15.75 7.71 -5.99
C GLY A 125 14.49 7.82 -6.84
N LYS A 126 14.29 6.88 -7.76
CA LYS A 126 13.13 6.81 -8.66
C LYS A 126 11.79 6.92 -7.92
N TYR A 127 11.59 6.13 -6.89
CA TYR A 127 10.33 6.11 -6.12
C TYR A 127 10.13 7.39 -5.30
N THR A 128 11.20 7.94 -4.72
CA THR A 128 11.15 9.22 -4.00
C THR A 128 10.79 10.36 -4.95
N THR A 129 11.35 10.39 -6.15
CA THR A 129 10.99 11.37 -7.18
C THR A 129 9.52 11.22 -7.62
N GLN A 130 9.06 9.99 -7.77
CA GLN A 130 7.68 9.71 -8.11
C GLN A 130 6.71 10.20 -7.03
N ALA A 131 7.07 10.12 -5.74
CA ALA A 131 6.27 10.65 -4.65
C ALA A 131 6.02 12.16 -4.77
N PHE A 132 6.97 12.93 -5.31
CA PHE A 132 6.81 14.34 -5.60
C PHE A 132 5.90 14.65 -6.81
N SER A 133 5.61 13.66 -7.66
CA SER A 133 4.71 13.85 -8.81
C SER A 133 3.22 13.73 -8.46
N TYR A 134 2.92 13.32 -7.23
CA TYR A 134 1.55 13.22 -6.75
C TYR A 134 1.05 14.59 -6.29
N ASN A 135 0.39 15.30 -7.20
CA ASN A 135 -0.31 16.53 -6.85
C ASN A 135 -1.66 16.23 -6.16
N ARG A 136 -2.25 17.28 -5.59
CA ARG A 136 -3.55 17.23 -4.88
C ARG A 136 -4.64 16.51 -5.69
N GLU A 137 -4.77 16.82 -6.95
CA GLU A 137 -5.81 16.30 -7.82
C GLU A 137 -5.66 14.78 -8.04
N LYS A 138 -4.44 14.31 -8.31
CA LYS A 138 -4.15 12.88 -8.44
C LYS A 138 -4.44 12.12 -7.14
N ILE A 139 -4.10 12.70 -5.99
CA ILE A 139 -4.35 12.06 -4.68
C ILE A 139 -5.85 11.95 -4.43
N ILE A 140 -6.60 13.03 -4.65
CA ILE A 140 -8.07 13.01 -4.52
C ILE A 140 -8.66 11.92 -5.42
N LYS A 141 -8.26 11.87 -6.69
CA LYS A 141 -8.73 10.84 -7.62
C LYS A 141 -8.41 9.43 -7.13
N GLN A 142 -7.21 9.18 -6.63
CA GLN A 142 -6.82 7.87 -6.10
C GLN A 142 -7.62 7.49 -4.85
N ILE A 143 -7.86 8.44 -3.93
CA ILE A 143 -8.68 8.21 -2.75
C ILE A 143 -10.12 7.87 -3.17
N CYS A 144 -10.71 8.64 -4.09
CA CYS A 144 -12.07 8.37 -4.59
C CYS A 144 -12.16 6.98 -5.24
N MET A 145 -11.18 6.60 -6.06
CA MET A 145 -11.12 5.26 -6.66
C MET A 145 -10.97 4.15 -5.61
N ALA A 146 -10.16 4.37 -4.57
CA ALA A 146 -10.01 3.41 -3.49
C ALA A 146 -11.32 3.28 -2.67
N MET A 147 -11.98 4.40 -2.37
CA MET A 147 -13.27 4.40 -1.69
C MET A 147 -14.34 3.66 -2.50
N GLU A 148 -14.35 3.86 -3.83
CA GLU A 148 -15.28 3.14 -4.71
C GLU A 148 -15.06 1.62 -4.67
N ARG A 149 -13.82 1.16 -4.70
CA ARG A 149 -13.49 -0.27 -4.53
C ARG A 149 -13.99 -0.84 -3.21
N TRP A 150 -13.91 -0.07 -2.12
CA TRP A 150 -14.43 -0.47 -0.81
C TRP A 150 -15.96 -0.58 -0.77
N ARG A 151 -16.68 0.16 -1.60
CA ARG A 151 -18.14 0.03 -1.74
C ARG A 151 -18.57 -1.30 -2.36
N TRP A 152 -17.70 -1.93 -3.12
CA TRP A 152 -17.98 -3.23 -3.74
C TRP A 152 -17.71 -4.41 -2.80
N GLU A 153 -17.04 -4.17 -1.69
CA GLU A 153 -16.87 -5.19 -0.66
C GLU A 153 -18.14 -5.30 0.18
N THR A 154 -18.63 -6.54 0.34
CA THR A 154 -19.91 -6.77 1.01
C THR A 154 -19.76 -7.00 2.51
N LYS A 155 -18.77 -7.81 2.92
CA LYS A 155 -18.58 -8.19 4.32
C LYS A 155 -17.17 -8.75 4.56
N PHE A 156 -16.57 -8.35 5.67
CA PHE A 156 -15.41 -9.03 6.25
C PHE A 156 -15.83 -9.79 7.52
N PRO A 157 -15.18 -10.91 7.86
CA PRO A 157 -15.36 -11.56 9.15
C PRO A 157 -14.86 -10.63 10.27
N ASP A 158 -15.27 -10.90 11.51
CA ASP A 158 -14.87 -10.12 12.68
C ASP A 158 -13.34 -10.08 12.87
N LYS A 159 -12.66 -11.13 12.42
CA LYS A 159 -11.19 -11.22 12.46
C LYS A 159 -10.67 -11.56 11.07
N TYR A 160 -9.82 -10.69 10.54
CA TYR A 160 -9.22 -10.90 9.23
C TYR A 160 -7.84 -10.25 9.11
N ALA A 161 -7.02 -10.80 8.23
CA ALA A 161 -5.74 -10.25 7.82
C ALA A 161 -5.88 -9.62 6.43
N PHE A 162 -5.48 -8.38 6.29
CA PHE A 162 -5.50 -7.63 5.04
C PHE A 162 -4.07 -7.32 4.61
N ILE A 163 -3.67 -7.79 3.44
CA ILE A 163 -2.35 -7.52 2.86
C ILE A 163 -2.49 -6.50 1.76
N ASN A 164 -1.92 -5.33 1.96
CA ASN A 164 -1.76 -4.32 0.93
C ASN A 164 -0.48 -4.63 0.14
N ILE A 165 -0.61 -5.40 -0.94
CA ILE A 165 0.53 -5.86 -1.75
C ILE A 165 1.39 -4.69 -2.24
N PRO A 166 0.85 -3.61 -2.83
CA PRO A 166 1.64 -2.46 -3.26
C PRO A 166 2.40 -1.73 -2.14
N ALA A 167 1.87 -1.79 -0.92
CA ALA A 167 2.50 -1.16 0.25
C ALA A 167 3.45 -2.11 1.00
N PHE A 168 3.49 -3.40 0.65
CA PHE A 168 4.22 -4.44 1.38
C PHE A 168 3.85 -4.47 2.87
N TRP A 169 2.54 -4.37 3.16
CA TRP A 169 2.04 -4.16 4.50
C TRP A 169 0.87 -5.07 4.83
N LEU A 170 0.98 -5.76 5.97
CA LEU A 170 -0.06 -6.58 6.58
C LEU A 170 -0.72 -5.79 7.71
N THR A 171 -2.04 -5.82 7.77
CA THR A 171 -2.82 -5.33 8.90
C THR A 171 -3.82 -6.40 9.31
N VAL A 172 -3.83 -6.75 10.60
CA VAL A 172 -4.82 -7.66 11.18
C VAL A 172 -5.86 -6.84 11.89
N PHE A 173 -7.11 -7.15 11.59
CA PHE A 173 -8.28 -6.53 12.19
C PHE A 173 -9.03 -7.51 13.08
N GLU A 174 -9.55 -7.01 14.18
CA GLU A 174 -10.51 -7.69 15.04
C GLU A 174 -11.63 -6.71 15.38
N LYS A 175 -12.87 -7.06 15.04
CA LYS A 175 -14.07 -6.19 15.19
C LYS A 175 -13.81 -4.77 14.67
N ASP A 176 -13.27 -4.68 13.45
CA ASP A 176 -12.93 -3.44 12.75
C ASP A 176 -11.88 -2.54 13.47
N THR A 177 -11.14 -3.13 14.40
CA THR A 177 -10.01 -2.48 15.09
C THR A 177 -8.70 -3.10 14.64
N VAL A 178 -7.67 -2.28 14.42
CA VAL A 178 -6.33 -2.75 14.08
C VAL A 178 -5.67 -3.34 15.33
N VAL A 179 -5.36 -4.64 15.29
CA VAL A 179 -4.71 -5.36 16.41
C VAL A 179 -3.25 -5.69 16.15
N MET A 180 -2.86 -5.80 14.89
CA MET A 180 -1.46 -6.06 14.52
C MET A 180 -1.14 -5.45 13.16
N GLN A 181 0.09 -5.01 13.01
CA GLN A 181 0.64 -4.56 11.71
C GLN A 181 2.07 -5.09 11.53
N SER A 182 2.42 -5.43 10.30
CA SER A 182 3.76 -5.90 9.97
C SER A 182 4.11 -5.60 8.51
N ALA A 183 5.38 -5.38 8.25
CA ALA A 183 5.89 -5.42 6.89
C ALA A 183 5.87 -6.87 6.37
N VAL A 184 5.59 -7.04 5.09
CA VAL A 184 5.57 -8.34 4.42
C VAL A 184 6.37 -8.31 3.13
N VAL A 185 6.83 -9.48 2.72
CA VAL A 185 7.49 -9.66 1.43
C VAL A 185 6.45 -10.08 0.40
N CYS A 186 6.34 -9.34 -0.69
CA CYS A 186 5.50 -9.68 -1.83
C CYS A 186 6.36 -9.95 -3.06
N GLY A 187 5.78 -10.63 -4.04
CA GLY A 187 6.46 -10.97 -5.30
C GLY A 187 6.90 -9.75 -6.09
N LYS A 188 7.94 -9.92 -6.88
CA LYS A 188 8.46 -8.91 -7.82
C LYS A 188 7.51 -8.75 -9.01
N PRO A 189 7.66 -7.67 -9.84
CA PRO A 189 6.82 -7.48 -11.03
C PRO A 189 6.77 -8.68 -11.98
N ASP A 190 7.88 -9.43 -12.11
CA ASP A 190 7.98 -10.62 -12.97
C ASP A 190 7.37 -11.89 -12.34
N HIS A 191 7.17 -11.88 -11.01
CA HIS A 191 6.59 -12.98 -10.23
C HIS A 191 5.66 -12.39 -9.16
N GLN A 192 4.53 -11.87 -9.60
CA GLN A 192 3.62 -11.12 -8.74
C GLN A 192 2.89 -12.02 -7.76
N THR A 193 2.72 -11.53 -6.54
CA THR A 193 1.79 -12.13 -5.57
C THR A 193 0.36 -11.99 -6.10
N PRO A 194 -0.39 -13.08 -6.28
CA PRO A 194 -1.77 -13.02 -6.77
C PRO A 194 -2.69 -12.34 -5.74
N ILE A 195 -3.73 -11.66 -6.24
CA ILE A 195 -4.82 -11.19 -5.39
C ILE A 195 -5.72 -12.39 -5.10
N LEU A 196 -5.87 -12.74 -3.83
CA LEU A 196 -6.68 -13.86 -3.41
C LEU A 196 -7.37 -13.58 -2.07
N LYS A 197 -8.50 -14.26 -1.83
CA LYS A 197 -9.14 -14.36 -0.52
C LYS A 197 -9.08 -15.82 -0.09
N SER A 198 -8.61 -16.08 1.13
CA SER A 198 -8.49 -17.41 1.70
C SER A 198 -8.73 -17.39 3.21
N LYS A 199 -8.75 -18.56 3.83
CA LYS A 199 -8.83 -18.72 5.28
C LYS A 199 -7.53 -19.31 5.79
N ILE A 200 -7.10 -18.87 6.99
CA ILE A 200 -6.04 -19.50 7.73
C ILE A 200 -6.69 -20.59 8.59
N ASP A 201 -6.39 -21.84 8.32
CA ASP A 201 -6.95 -23.00 9.01
C ASP A 201 -5.91 -23.71 9.89
N HIS A 202 -4.63 -23.58 9.57
CA HIS A 202 -3.56 -24.16 10.37
C HIS A 202 -2.29 -23.29 10.32
N MET A 203 -1.39 -23.50 11.28
CA MET A 203 -0.10 -22.83 11.37
C MET A 203 0.99 -23.90 11.58
N LEU A 204 2.00 -23.86 10.74
CA LEU A 204 3.21 -24.69 10.91
C LEU A 204 4.29 -23.87 11.64
N ILE A 205 4.78 -24.39 12.74
CA ILE A 205 5.87 -23.78 13.51
C ILE A 205 7.19 -24.42 13.05
N TYR A 206 8.18 -23.60 12.70
CA TYR A 206 9.45 -24.04 12.13
C TYR A 206 9.30 -24.95 10.89
N PRO A 207 8.56 -24.50 9.84
CA PRO A 207 8.37 -25.32 8.66
C PRO A 207 9.69 -25.53 7.91
N TYR A 208 9.89 -26.72 7.39
CA TYR A 208 10.91 -26.93 6.36
C TYR A 208 10.45 -26.28 5.05
N TRP A 209 11.38 -25.67 4.36
CA TRP A 209 11.10 -25.16 3.02
C TRP A 209 11.28 -26.27 1.98
N ASN A 210 10.18 -26.84 1.53
CA ASN A 210 10.19 -27.77 0.40
C ASN A 210 10.45 -26.97 -0.89
N VAL A 211 11.64 -27.14 -1.45
CA VAL A 211 12.08 -26.37 -2.62
C VAL A 211 11.30 -26.80 -3.86
N PRO A 212 10.57 -25.89 -4.54
CA PRO A 212 9.92 -26.22 -5.80
C PRO A 212 10.91 -26.74 -6.84
N ILE A 213 10.51 -27.71 -7.65
CA ILE A 213 11.33 -28.29 -8.72
C ILE A 213 11.92 -27.22 -9.63
N SER A 214 11.13 -26.20 -9.97
CA SER A 214 11.57 -25.09 -10.83
C SER A 214 12.75 -24.30 -10.24
N ILE A 215 12.81 -24.12 -8.94
CA ILE A 215 13.91 -23.46 -8.23
C ILE A 215 15.08 -24.44 -8.10
N ALA A 216 14.78 -25.68 -7.72
CA ALA A 216 15.80 -26.72 -7.58
C ALA A 216 16.60 -26.90 -8.89
N THR A 217 15.92 -26.97 -10.04
CA THR A 217 16.57 -27.19 -11.35
C THR A 217 17.22 -25.93 -11.92
N LYS A 218 16.62 -24.75 -11.76
CA LYS A 218 17.11 -23.51 -12.39
C LYS A 218 18.17 -22.77 -11.56
N GLU A 219 18.15 -22.91 -10.25
CA GLU A 219 19.01 -22.12 -9.36
C GLU A 219 19.94 -23.02 -8.51
N ILE A 220 19.39 -24.05 -7.85
CA ILE A 220 20.18 -24.86 -6.91
C ILE A 220 21.06 -25.85 -7.65
N LEU A 221 20.55 -26.61 -8.60
CA LEU A 221 21.31 -27.61 -9.33
C LEU A 221 22.55 -27.03 -10.05
N PRO A 222 22.47 -25.91 -10.79
CA PRO A 222 23.64 -25.27 -11.36
C PRO A 222 24.64 -24.79 -10.30
N ALA A 223 24.16 -24.27 -9.16
CA ALA A 223 25.04 -23.84 -8.07
C ALA A 223 25.78 -25.03 -7.44
N VAL A 224 25.12 -26.18 -7.27
CA VAL A 224 25.71 -27.41 -6.75
C VAL A 224 26.71 -28.02 -7.72
N GLN A 225 26.43 -27.98 -9.03
CA GLN A 225 27.35 -28.43 -10.05
C GLN A 225 28.66 -27.63 -10.07
N HIS A 226 28.56 -26.33 -9.74
CA HIS A 226 29.73 -25.45 -9.67
C HIS A 226 30.47 -25.58 -8.31
N ASP A 227 29.73 -25.77 -7.21
CA ASP A 227 30.26 -25.87 -5.86
C ASP A 227 29.47 -26.92 -5.05
N THR A 228 30.05 -28.11 -4.91
CA THR A 228 29.43 -29.24 -4.17
C THR A 228 29.20 -28.96 -2.69
N SER A 229 29.91 -27.98 -2.12
CA SER A 229 29.70 -27.55 -0.73
C SER A 229 28.42 -26.69 -0.53
N TYR A 230 27.77 -26.25 -1.64
CA TYR A 230 26.61 -25.36 -1.62
C TYR A 230 25.47 -25.90 -0.75
N ILE A 231 25.13 -27.18 -0.89
CA ILE A 231 24.06 -27.86 -0.12
C ILE A 231 24.32 -27.71 1.37
N ARG A 232 25.53 -28.10 1.80
CA ARG A 232 25.92 -28.03 3.22
C ARG A 232 25.97 -26.61 3.76
N ARG A 233 26.52 -25.66 2.98
CA ARG A 233 26.64 -24.25 3.39
C ARG A 233 25.29 -23.55 3.52
N LYS A 234 24.29 -23.99 2.76
CA LYS A 234 22.92 -23.46 2.79
C LYS A 234 21.97 -24.27 3.65
N ASN A 235 22.47 -25.31 4.37
CA ASN A 235 21.66 -26.21 5.20
C ASN A 235 20.48 -26.83 4.43
N PHE A 236 20.70 -27.21 3.17
CA PHE A 236 19.74 -28.01 2.44
C PHE A 236 19.92 -29.50 2.75
N GLU A 237 18.81 -30.21 2.81
CA GLU A 237 18.75 -31.67 2.85
C GLU A 237 18.20 -32.18 1.52
N VAL A 238 18.79 -33.25 1.04
CA VAL A 238 18.29 -33.96 -0.15
C VAL A 238 17.52 -35.16 0.36
N LEU A 239 16.21 -35.12 0.20
CA LEU A 239 15.33 -36.22 0.58
C LEU A 239 15.30 -37.27 -0.52
N GLY A 240 15.27 -38.56 -0.14
CA GLY A 240 15.09 -39.66 -1.08
C GLY A 240 13.65 -39.71 -1.64
N ALA A 241 13.46 -40.39 -2.76
CA ALA A 241 12.13 -40.65 -3.29
C ALA A 241 11.40 -41.64 -2.35
N GLY A 242 10.72 -41.14 -1.34
CA GLY A 242 9.97 -41.96 -0.37
C GLY A 242 10.04 -41.52 1.08
N ASP A 243 10.71 -40.41 1.37
CA ASP A 243 10.72 -39.77 2.70
C ASP A 243 9.71 -38.62 2.83
#